data_b039c86d66aff34aa33cc827600986ee
#
_entry.id   b039c86d66aff34aa33cc827600986ee
#
_cell.length_a   1.000
_cell.length_b   1.000
_cell.length_c   1.000
_cell.angle_alpha   90.00
_cell.angle_beta   90.00
_cell.angle_gamma   90.00
#
_symmetry.space_group_name_H-M   'P 1'
#
loop_
_entity.id
_entity.type
_entity.pdbx_description
1 polymer ?
#
loop_
_entity_poly.entity_id
_entity_poly.type
_entity_poly.pdbx_seq_one_letter_code
_entity_poly.pdbx_strand_id
1 'polypeptide(L)'
;MSTSITRQKILAAASQIVQFKGVAKLTLEAVAKEAGVSKGGLLYHFSNKEALIEGMILKGVADYEGAIHNKVEEDPERKGRWVRSFVEERLSNERRTEELSSSMMAALMLKPELLEPLQQAFQQLQTKIENDEMDSVCATIIRLAADGLWYSECLGVGRLSPELREKVIRALVKSSYK
;
A
#
# COMPACT_ATOMS: atom_id res chain seq x y z
N MET A 1 -5.04 -20.94 18.98
CA MET A 1 -4.55 -20.17 17.81
C MET A 1 -3.53 -19.15 18.30
N SER A 2 -2.40 -18.99 17.60
CA SER A 2 -1.40 -17.97 18.00
C SER A 2 -2.00 -16.57 17.94
N THR A 3 -1.68 -15.73 18.90
CA THR A 3 -2.10 -14.29 18.99
C THR A 3 -1.81 -13.53 17.69
N SER A 4 -0.69 -13.84 17.04
CA SER A 4 -0.30 -13.25 15.74
C SER A 4 -1.29 -13.60 14.61
N ILE A 5 -1.70 -14.87 14.50
CA ILE A 5 -2.64 -15.32 13.46
C ILE A 5 -4.00 -14.64 13.61
N THR A 6 -4.48 -14.48 14.86
CA THR A 6 -5.76 -13.80 15.13
C THR A 6 -5.68 -12.32 14.73
N ARG A 7 -4.60 -11.63 15.06
CA ARG A 7 -4.38 -10.24 14.69
C ARG A 7 -4.39 -10.04 13.17
N GLN A 8 -3.74 -10.92 12.41
CA GLN A 8 -3.73 -10.87 10.95
C GLN A 8 -5.12 -11.09 10.34
N LYS A 9 -5.92 -12.04 10.88
CA LYS A 9 -7.30 -12.27 10.44
C LYS A 9 -8.18 -11.03 10.66
N ILE A 10 -8.03 -10.35 11.80
CA ILE A 10 -8.79 -9.13 12.10
C ILE A 10 -8.43 -8.03 11.08
N LEU A 11 -7.15 -7.81 10.78
CA LEU A 11 -6.72 -6.80 9.82
C LEU A 11 -7.20 -7.10 8.39
N ALA A 12 -7.13 -8.36 7.96
CA ALA A 12 -7.64 -8.79 6.66
C ALA A 12 -9.17 -8.57 6.54
N ALA A 13 -9.94 -8.93 7.58
CA ALA A 13 -11.37 -8.69 7.62
C ALA A 13 -11.72 -7.20 7.58
N ALA A 14 -10.95 -6.36 8.27
CA ALA A 14 -11.14 -4.91 8.24
C ALA A 14 -10.90 -4.35 6.82
N SER A 15 -9.82 -4.76 6.14
CA SER A 15 -9.53 -4.35 4.76
C SER A 15 -10.64 -4.78 3.79
N GLN A 16 -11.15 -6.00 3.90
CA GLN A 16 -12.27 -6.48 3.08
C GLN A 16 -13.55 -5.65 3.30
N ILE A 17 -13.87 -5.28 4.55
CA ILE A 17 -15.04 -4.44 4.82
C ILE A 17 -14.89 -3.08 4.15
N VAL A 18 -13.72 -2.43 4.26
CA VAL A 18 -13.50 -1.12 3.63
C VAL A 18 -13.61 -1.23 2.12
N GLN A 19 -12.96 -2.22 1.52
CA GLN A 19 -12.92 -2.43 0.07
C GLN A 19 -14.31 -2.70 -0.53
N PHE A 20 -15.07 -3.63 0.06
CA PHE A 20 -16.34 -4.10 -0.54
C PHE A 20 -17.58 -3.41 0.01
N LYS A 21 -17.52 -2.85 1.22
CA LYS A 21 -18.68 -2.27 1.90
C LYS A 21 -18.50 -0.78 2.22
N GLY A 22 -17.30 -0.25 2.01
CA GLY A 22 -16.93 1.15 2.28
C GLY A 22 -16.58 1.45 3.73
N VAL A 23 -15.84 2.55 3.95
CA VAL A 23 -15.32 2.99 5.27
C VAL A 23 -16.43 3.19 6.30
N ALA A 24 -17.61 3.65 5.88
CA ALA A 24 -18.77 3.85 6.79
C ALA A 24 -19.25 2.55 7.46
N LYS A 25 -18.97 1.39 6.86
CA LYS A 25 -19.30 0.07 7.42
C LYS A 25 -18.21 -0.53 8.28
N LEU A 26 -17.06 0.12 8.40
CA LEU A 26 -15.98 -0.32 9.28
C LEU A 26 -16.33 -0.04 10.74
N THR A 27 -16.86 -1.05 11.43
CA THR A 27 -17.12 -1.05 12.88
C THR A 27 -16.43 -2.24 13.53
N LEU A 28 -16.09 -2.14 14.82
CA LEU A 28 -15.44 -3.24 15.53
C LEU A 28 -16.31 -4.51 15.55
N GLU A 29 -17.62 -4.35 15.63
CA GLU A 29 -18.59 -5.46 15.57
C GLU A 29 -18.59 -6.14 14.21
N ALA A 30 -18.62 -5.35 13.13
CA ALA A 30 -18.60 -5.88 11.77
C ALA A 30 -17.29 -6.64 11.50
N VAL A 31 -16.17 -6.09 11.96
CA VAL A 31 -14.83 -6.70 11.80
C VAL A 31 -14.72 -7.98 12.64
N ALA A 32 -15.20 -7.99 13.89
CA ALA A 32 -15.19 -9.19 14.72
C ALA A 32 -16.00 -10.33 14.08
N LYS A 33 -17.18 -10.01 13.55
CA LYS A 33 -18.03 -10.96 12.83
C LYS A 33 -17.35 -11.50 11.57
N GLU A 34 -16.79 -10.64 10.75
CA GLU A 34 -16.11 -11.00 9.50
C GLU A 34 -14.85 -11.85 9.77
N ALA A 35 -14.07 -11.51 10.81
CA ALA A 35 -12.89 -12.25 11.22
C ALA A 35 -13.18 -13.58 11.95
N GLY A 36 -14.45 -13.84 12.31
CA GLY A 36 -14.83 -15.02 13.07
C GLY A 36 -14.28 -15.02 14.51
N VAL A 37 -14.18 -13.83 15.14
CA VAL A 37 -13.71 -13.69 16.53
C VAL A 37 -14.77 -13.03 17.40
N SER A 38 -14.69 -13.22 18.74
CA SER A 38 -15.54 -12.49 19.65
C SER A 38 -15.17 -11.01 19.70
N LYS A 39 -16.11 -10.12 20.07
CA LYS A 39 -15.82 -8.69 20.29
C LYS A 39 -14.71 -8.48 21.31
N GLY A 40 -14.71 -9.25 22.41
CA GLY A 40 -13.64 -9.21 23.41
C GLY A 40 -12.29 -9.66 22.86
N GLY A 41 -12.27 -10.69 21.99
CA GLY A 41 -11.07 -11.14 21.30
C GLY A 41 -10.51 -10.07 20.35
N LEU A 42 -11.38 -9.32 19.67
CA LEU A 42 -10.95 -8.20 18.85
C LEU A 42 -10.39 -7.06 19.73
N LEU A 43 -11.11 -6.68 20.79
CA LEU A 43 -10.69 -5.58 21.69
C LEU A 43 -9.38 -5.88 22.42
N TYR A 44 -9.03 -7.13 22.63
CA TYR A 44 -7.71 -7.53 23.12
C TYR A 44 -6.58 -7.13 22.16
N HIS A 45 -6.81 -7.14 20.85
CA HIS A 45 -5.83 -6.78 19.84
C HIS A 45 -5.88 -5.30 19.46
N PHE A 46 -7.08 -4.72 19.42
CA PHE A 46 -7.35 -3.35 18.99
C PHE A 46 -8.39 -2.72 19.88
N SER A 47 -7.96 -1.84 20.78
CA SER A 47 -8.80 -1.22 21.82
C SER A 47 -9.94 -0.36 21.29
N ASN A 48 -9.79 0.19 20.07
CA ASN A 48 -10.76 1.05 19.41
C ASN A 48 -10.58 1.01 17.88
N LYS A 49 -11.40 1.77 17.16
CA LYS A 49 -11.39 1.82 15.70
C LYS A 49 -10.11 2.47 15.15
N GLU A 50 -9.59 3.47 15.82
CA GLU A 50 -8.34 4.16 15.47
C GLU A 50 -7.15 3.19 15.54
N ALA A 51 -7.01 2.45 16.64
CA ALA A 51 -5.98 1.43 16.80
C ALA A 51 -6.05 0.34 15.72
N LEU A 52 -7.28 -0.03 15.29
CA LEU A 52 -7.47 -0.97 14.20
C LEU A 52 -6.98 -0.40 12.87
N ILE A 53 -7.34 0.84 12.54
CA ILE A 53 -6.91 1.51 11.29
C ILE A 53 -5.39 1.73 11.30
N GLU A 54 -4.82 2.17 12.40
CA GLU A 54 -3.36 2.27 12.56
C GLU A 54 -2.68 0.91 12.30
N GLY A 55 -3.22 -0.15 12.88
CA GLY A 55 -2.74 -1.51 12.63
C GLY A 55 -2.85 -1.94 11.16
N MET A 56 -3.90 -1.51 10.44
CA MET A 56 -4.04 -1.76 9.00
C MET A 56 -2.95 -1.02 8.21
N ILE A 57 -2.68 0.25 8.54
CA ILE A 57 -1.66 1.05 7.87
C ILE A 57 -0.27 0.47 8.12
N LEU A 58 0.08 0.20 9.38
CA LEU A 58 1.38 -0.38 9.74
C LEU A 58 1.63 -1.71 9.03
N LYS A 59 0.60 -2.56 8.94
CA LYS A 59 0.70 -3.81 8.18
C LYS A 59 0.91 -3.55 6.70
N GLY A 60 0.11 -2.67 6.10
CA GLY A 60 0.20 -2.34 4.69
C GLY A 60 1.57 -1.76 4.31
N VAL A 61 2.11 -0.87 5.15
CA VAL A 61 3.45 -0.30 4.99
C VAL A 61 4.51 -1.39 5.06
N ALA A 62 4.49 -2.24 6.10
CA ALA A 62 5.48 -3.30 6.26
C ALA A 62 5.46 -4.31 5.11
N ASP A 63 4.27 -4.72 4.66
CA ASP A 63 4.11 -5.64 3.53
C ASP A 63 4.61 -5.01 2.21
N TYR A 64 4.36 -3.73 2.02
CA TYR A 64 4.78 -2.97 0.83
C TYR A 64 6.30 -2.76 0.79
N GLU A 65 6.88 -2.31 1.91
CA GLU A 65 8.34 -2.14 2.03
C GLU A 65 9.08 -3.46 1.85
N GLY A 66 8.61 -4.53 2.49
CA GLY A 66 9.19 -5.86 2.35
C GLY A 66 9.17 -6.36 0.91
N ALA A 67 8.07 -6.12 0.18
CA ALA A 67 7.97 -6.52 -1.21
C ALA A 67 8.92 -5.74 -2.13
N ILE A 68 9.06 -4.42 -1.92
CA ILE A 68 10.02 -3.61 -2.67
C ILE A 68 11.45 -4.07 -2.37
N HIS A 69 11.79 -4.29 -1.10
CA HIS A 69 13.12 -4.77 -0.70
C HIS A 69 13.50 -6.09 -1.39
N ASN A 70 12.58 -7.07 -1.39
CA ASN A 70 12.82 -8.36 -2.06
C ASN A 70 13.13 -8.17 -3.55
N LYS A 71 12.35 -7.32 -4.23
CA LYS A 71 12.59 -7.01 -5.65
C LYS A 71 13.93 -6.30 -5.88
N VAL A 72 14.31 -5.39 -4.98
CA VAL A 72 15.61 -4.69 -5.04
C VAL A 72 16.78 -5.67 -4.87
N GLU A 73 16.65 -6.68 -4.01
CA GLU A 73 17.68 -7.70 -3.80
C GLU A 73 17.78 -8.67 -4.99
N GLU A 74 16.66 -8.97 -5.64
CA GLU A 74 16.60 -9.86 -6.81
C GLU A 74 17.02 -9.17 -8.12
N ASP A 75 17.06 -7.83 -8.16
CA ASP A 75 17.40 -7.07 -9.37
C ASP A 75 18.93 -7.05 -9.59
N PRO A 76 19.44 -7.64 -10.69
CA PRO A 76 20.86 -7.67 -10.98
C PRO A 76 21.42 -6.31 -11.39
N GLU A 77 20.58 -5.38 -11.88
CA GLU A 77 20.99 -4.05 -12.33
C GLU A 77 20.86 -3.04 -11.17
N ARG A 78 21.99 -2.57 -10.65
CA ARG A 78 22.05 -1.67 -9.50
C ARG A 78 21.43 -0.31 -9.78
N LYS A 79 21.73 0.25 -10.96
CA LYS A 79 21.23 1.56 -11.36
C LYS A 79 19.71 1.52 -11.53
N GLY A 80 18.97 2.35 -10.83
CA GLY A 80 17.53 2.49 -10.93
C GLY A 80 16.71 1.34 -10.32
N ARG A 81 17.34 0.46 -9.51
CA ARG A 81 16.64 -0.72 -8.94
C ARG A 81 15.53 -0.36 -7.95
N TRP A 82 15.70 0.72 -7.17
CA TRP A 82 14.69 1.15 -6.22
C TRP A 82 13.45 1.68 -6.91
N VAL A 83 13.64 2.59 -7.88
CA VAL A 83 12.49 3.14 -8.63
C VAL A 83 11.84 2.06 -9.50
N ARG A 84 12.59 1.13 -10.07
CA ARG A 84 12.08 0.01 -10.86
C ARG A 84 11.23 -0.93 -10.00
N SER A 85 11.77 -1.38 -8.85
CA SER A 85 11.04 -2.21 -7.89
C SER A 85 9.79 -1.53 -7.35
N PHE A 86 9.86 -0.20 -7.12
CA PHE A 86 8.70 0.60 -6.75
C PHE A 86 7.62 0.56 -7.83
N VAL A 87 7.96 0.84 -9.10
CA VAL A 87 7.00 0.83 -10.23
C VAL A 87 6.35 -0.54 -10.36
N GLU A 88 7.14 -1.59 -10.33
CA GLU A 88 6.64 -2.95 -10.44
C GLU A 88 5.71 -3.34 -9.29
N GLU A 89 6.09 -3.05 -8.04
CA GLU A 89 5.23 -3.38 -6.90
C GLU A 89 3.94 -2.54 -6.89
N ARG A 90 4.05 -1.24 -7.22
CA ARG A 90 2.93 -0.31 -7.23
C ARG A 90 1.86 -0.66 -8.26
N LEU A 91 2.27 -1.15 -9.42
CA LEU A 91 1.40 -1.33 -10.58
C LEU A 91 1.08 -2.79 -10.92
N SER A 92 1.75 -3.77 -10.29
CA SER A 92 1.58 -5.20 -10.61
C SER A 92 0.83 -5.98 -9.52
N ASN A 93 0.81 -5.50 -8.28
CA ASN A 93 0.22 -6.23 -7.15
C ASN A 93 -1.11 -5.61 -6.71
N GLU A 94 -2.19 -5.98 -7.41
CA GLU A 94 -3.53 -5.47 -7.14
C GLU A 94 -3.94 -5.66 -5.68
N ARG A 95 -3.71 -6.85 -5.10
CA ARG A 95 -4.16 -7.16 -3.74
C ARG A 95 -3.51 -6.26 -2.67
N ARG A 96 -2.19 -6.09 -2.69
CA ARG A 96 -1.49 -5.23 -1.72
C ARG A 96 -1.86 -3.76 -1.91
N THR A 97 -2.01 -3.37 -3.16
CA THR A 97 -2.49 -2.05 -3.55
C THR A 97 -3.88 -1.76 -2.97
N GLU A 98 -4.79 -2.72 -3.04
CA GLU A 98 -6.15 -2.61 -2.49
C GLU A 98 -6.16 -2.56 -0.96
N GLU A 99 -5.37 -3.38 -0.27
CA GLU A 99 -5.26 -3.38 1.20
C GLU A 99 -4.71 -2.05 1.71
N LEU A 100 -3.67 -1.51 1.07
CA LEU A 100 -3.08 -0.23 1.44
C LEU A 100 -4.03 0.94 1.15
N SER A 101 -4.65 0.98 -0.04
CA SER A 101 -5.62 2.03 -0.39
C SER A 101 -6.83 2.02 0.54
N SER A 102 -7.32 0.85 0.93
CA SER A 102 -8.43 0.73 1.89
C SER A 102 -8.09 1.31 3.25
N SER A 103 -6.87 1.05 3.76
CA SER A 103 -6.41 1.61 5.04
C SER A 103 -6.18 3.12 4.97
N MET A 104 -5.61 3.62 3.86
CA MET A 104 -5.44 5.06 3.62
C MET A 104 -6.79 5.79 3.58
N MET A 105 -7.77 5.26 2.84
CA MET A 105 -9.11 5.85 2.76
C MET A 105 -9.79 5.89 4.13
N ALA A 106 -9.66 4.81 4.92
CA ALA A 106 -10.20 4.77 6.28
C ALA A 106 -9.56 5.83 7.18
N ALA A 107 -8.23 6.01 7.09
CA ALA A 107 -7.51 7.02 7.86
C ALA A 107 -7.88 8.45 7.44
N LEU A 108 -7.91 8.74 6.14
CA LEU A 108 -8.27 10.07 5.62
C LEU A 108 -9.67 10.49 6.07
N MET A 109 -10.63 9.57 6.10
CA MET A 109 -12.00 9.85 6.50
C MET A 109 -12.20 9.97 8.02
N LEU A 110 -11.40 9.27 8.80
CA LEU A 110 -11.56 9.23 10.24
C LEU A 110 -10.61 10.20 10.96
N LYS A 111 -9.33 10.11 10.69
CA LYS A 111 -8.27 10.86 11.34
C LYS A 111 -7.01 10.88 10.49
N PRO A 112 -6.74 11.95 9.74
CA PRO A 112 -5.59 12.02 8.81
C PRO A 112 -4.23 11.78 9.47
N GLU A 113 -4.08 12.08 10.76
CA GLU A 113 -2.84 11.87 11.51
C GLU A 113 -2.43 10.39 11.58
N LEU A 114 -3.38 9.46 11.38
CA LEU A 114 -3.07 8.02 11.28
C LEU A 114 -2.23 7.66 10.04
N LEU A 115 -2.06 8.59 9.10
CA LEU A 115 -1.18 8.41 7.93
C LEU A 115 0.30 8.64 8.23
N GLU A 116 0.68 9.12 9.41
CA GLU A 116 2.08 9.42 9.74
C GLU A 116 3.05 8.27 9.43
N PRO A 117 2.78 6.99 9.79
CA PRO A 117 3.66 5.88 9.44
C PRO A 117 3.85 5.71 7.93
N LEU A 118 2.79 5.92 7.15
CA LEU A 118 2.85 5.87 5.70
C LEU A 118 3.68 7.01 5.13
N GLN A 119 3.51 8.23 5.65
CA GLN A 119 4.29 9.40 5.23
C GLN A 119 5.79 9.18 5.47
N GLN A 120 6.16 8.66 6.65
CA GLN A 120 7.54 8.34 6.99
C GLN A 120 8.13 7.26 6.05
N ALA A 121 7.39 6.19 5.79
CA ALA A 121 7.82 5.12 4.88
C ALA A 121 8.06 5.66 3.46
N PHE A 122 7.15 6.48 2.93
CA PHE A 122 7.30 7.08 1.61
C PHE A 122 8.45 8.10 1.53
N GLN A 123 8.72 8.83 2.60
CA GLN A 123 9.88 9.73 2.67
C GLN A 123 11.19 8.95 2.63
N GLN A 124 11.28 7.84 3.38
CA GLN A 124 12.47 6.97 3.34
C GLN A 124 12.66 6.33 1.96
N LEU A 125 11.58 5.86 1.35
CA LEU A 125 11.62 5.30 0.00
C LEU A 125 12.07 6.36 -1.03
N GLN A 126 11.57 7.59 -0.94
CA GLN A 126 12.00 8.69 -1.81
C GLN A 126 13.50 8.93 -1.68
N THR A 127 14.04 8.95 -0.47
CA THR A 127 15.49 9.09 -0.24
C THR A 127 16.29 7.96 -0.92
N LYS A 128 15.80 6.72 -0.88
CA LYS A 128 16.43 5.58 -1.57
C LYS A 128 16.38 5.74 -3.09
N ILE A 129 15.25 6.19 -3.63
CA ILE A 129 15.07 6.45 -5.07
C ILE A 129 15.97 7.59 -5.55
N GLU A 130 16.16 8.65 -4.78
CA GLU A 130 17.05 9.76 -5.10
C GLU A 130 18.53 9.34 -5.16
N ASN A 131 18.91 8.30 -4.42
CA ASN A 131 20.27 7.76 -4.35
C ASN A 131 20.44 6.46 -5.15
N ASP A 132 19.63 6.21 -6.16
CA ASP A 132 19.53 4.95 -6.91
C ASP A 132 20.49 4.88 -8.13
N GLU A 133 21.64 5.55 -8.06
CA GLU A 133 22.69 5.58 -9.10
C GLU A 133 22.20 6.11 -10.48
N MET A 134 21.02 6.72 -10.53
CA MET A 134 20.48 7.40 -11.71
C MET A 134 20.18 8.88 -11.40
N ASP A 135 19.85 9.66 -12.43
CA ASP A 135 19.44 11.05 -12.22
C ASP A 135 18.22 11.12 -11.29
N SER A 136 18.37 11.81 -10.17
CA SER A 136 17.35 11.88 -9.12
C SER A 136 16.04 12.52 -9.58
N VAL A 137 16.10 13.45 -10.54
CA VAL A 137 14.91 14.09 -11.13
C VAL A 137 14.17 13.08 -11.99
N CYS A 138 14.89 12.35 -12.85
CA CYS A 138 14.30 11.28 -13.67
C CYS A 138 13.67 10.19 -12.80
N ALA A 139 14.37 9.71 -11.76
CA ALA A 139 13.85 8.72 -10.82
C ALA A 139 12.56 9.21 -10.14
N THR A 140 12.54 10.46 -9.69
CA THR A 140 11.36 11.06 -9.05
C THR A 140 10.20 11.22 -10.02
N ILE A 141 10.45 11.59 -11.29
CA ILE A 141 9.39 11.67 -12.32
C ILE A 141 8.78 10.28 -12.55
N ILE A 142 9.59 9.23 -12.66
CA ILE A 142 9.10 7.85 -12.83
C ILE A 142 8.23 7.45 -11.64
N ARG A 143 8.67 7.71 -10.39
CA ARG A 143 7.91 7.45 -9.18
C ARG A 143 6.56 8.18 -9.20
N LEU A 144 6.58 9.50 -9.46
CA LEU A 144 5.35 10.32 -9.48
C LEU A 144 4.38 9.86 -10.59
N ALA A 145 4.88 9.44 -11.74
CA ALA A 145 4.05 8.91 -12.82
C ALA A 145 3.39 7.58 -12.42
N ALA A 146 4.11 6.69 -11.73
CA ALA A 146 3.55 5.44 -11.20
C ALA A 146 2.50 5.71 -10.12
N ASP A 147 2.76 6.65 -9.20
CA ASP A 147 1.78 7.09 -8.20
C ASP A 147 0.54 7.69 -8.85
N GLY A 148 0.71 8.56 -9.85
CA GLY A 148 -0.40 9.18 -10.59
C GLY A 148 -1.27 8.14 -11.29
N LEU A 149 -0.67 7.14 -11.94
CA LEU A 149 -1.41 6.04 -12.56
C LEU A 149 -2.19 5.25 -11.50
N TRP A 150 -1.56 4.91 -10.39
CA TRP A 150 -2.21 4.20 -9.30
C TRP A 150 -3.38 4.99 -8.69
N TYR A 151 -3.20 6.30 -8.40
CA TYR A 151 -4.29 7.14 -7.88
C TYR A 151 -5.45 7.24 -8.87
N SER A 152 -5.15 7.36 -10.17
CA SER A 152 -6.15 7.35 -11.24
C SER A 152 -7.02 6.09 -11.21
N GLU A 153 -6.39 4.93 -11.00
CA GLU A 153 -7.05 3.63 -10.90
C GLU A 153 -7.89 3.51 -9.62
N CYS A 154 -7.32 3.87 -8.46
CA CYS A 154 -7.99 3.81 -7.16
C CYS A 154 -9.22 4.73 -7.09
N LEU A 155 -9.12 5.93 -7.63
CA LEU A 155 -10.20 6.92 -7.59
C LEU A 155 -11.19 6.76 -8.76
N GLY A 156 -10.86 5.97 -9.76
CA GLY A 156 -11.67 5.81 -10.96
C GLY A 156 -11.68 7.03 -11.87
N VAL A 157 -10.70 7.93 -11.71
CA VAL A 157 -10.61 9.21 -12.44
C VAL A 157 -9.49 9.16 -13.47
N GLY A 158 -9.82 9.39 -14.75
CA GLY A 158 -8.82 9.42 -15.82
C GLY A 158 -8.17 8.05 -16.10
N ARG A 159 -8.87 6.95 -15.87
CA ARG A 159 -8.39 5.61 -16.15
C ARG A 159 -7.95 5.45 -17.61
N LEU A 160 -6.81 4.84 -17.80
CA LEU A 160 -6.31 4.50 -19.14
C LEU A 160 -7.00 3.24 -19.67
N SER A 161 -7.00 3.07 -21.01
CA SER A 161 -7.33 1.77 -21.57
C SER A 161 -6.29 0.71 -21.15
N PRO A 162 -6.66 -0.57 -21.06
CA PRO A 162 -5.73 -1.64 -20.67
C PRO A 162 -4.44 -1.64 -21.52
N GLU A 163 -4.56 -1.42 -22.84
CA GLU A 163 -3.43 -1.40 -23.77
C GLU A 163 -2.50 -0.22 -23.52
N LEU A 164 -3.06 0.96 -23.24
CA LEU A 164 -2.25 2.16 -22.94
C LEU A 164 -1.60 2.05 -21.55
N ARG A 165 -2.32 1.53 -20.56
CA ARG A 165 -1.79 1.23 -19.23
C ARG A 165 -0.53 0.38 -19.30
N GLU A 166 -0.60 -0.74 -20.02
CA GLU A 166 0.53 -1.66 -20.17
C GLU A 166 1.72 -1.00 -20.87
N LYS A 167 1.47 -0.19 -21.91
CA LYS A 167 2.53 0.58 -22.58
C LYS A 167 3.18 1.59 -21.65
N VAL A 168 2.42 2.28 -20.81
CA VAL A 168 2.93 3.24 -19.82
C VAL A 168 3.81 2.52 -18.79
N ILE A 169 3.34 1.40 -18.22
CA ILE A 169 4.13 0.62 -17.25
C ILE A 169 5.47 0.19 -17.86
N ARG A 170 5.44 -0.39 -19.07
CA ARG A 170 6.68 -0.78 -19.79
C ARG A 170 7.61 0.41 -20.05
N ALA A 171 7.05 1.57 -20.37
CA ALA A 171 7.84 2.79 -20.58
C ALA A 171 8.51 3.27 -19.29
N LEU A 172 7.81 3.26 -18.16
CA LEU A 172 8.34 3.63 -16.84
C LEU A 172 9.49 2.68 -16.43
N VAL A 173 9.27 1.37 -16.53
CA VAL A 173 10.31 0.36 -16.25
C VAL A 173 11.51 0.56 -17.18
N LYS A 174 11.31 0.72 -18.50
CA LYS A 174 12.40 0.97 -19.45
C LYS A 174 13.20 2.25 -19.14
N SER A 175 12.51 3.28 -18.65
CA SER A 175 13.17 4.57 -18.32
C SER A 175 14.07 4.47 -17.10
N SER A 176 13.84 3.50 -16.20
CA SER A 176 14.67 3.27 -15.02
C SER A 176 16.03 2.61 -15.31
N TYR A 177 16.29 2.20 -16.55
CA TYR A 177 17.61 1.69 -17.01
C TYR A 177 18.48 2.76 -17.67
N LYS A 178 17.99 4.00 -17.83
CA LYS A 178 18.74 5.11 -18.44
C LYS A 178 19.43 5.95 -17.38
#